data_8d6f87e4c387cfcbf4161ad5ed392042
#
_entry.id   8d6f87e4c387cfcbf4161ad5ed392042
#
_cell.length_a   1.000
_cell.length_b   1.000
_cell.length_c   1.000
_cell.angle_alpha   90.00
_cell.angle_beta   90.00
_cell.angle_gamma   90.00
#
_symmetry.space_group_name_H-M   'P 1'
#
loop_
_entity.id
_entity.type
_entity.pdbx_description
1 polymer ?
#
loop_
_entity_poly.entity_id
_entity_poly.type
_entity_poly.pdbx_seq_one_letter_code
_entity_poly.pdbx_strand_id
1 'polypeptide(L)'
;MKFLNLIIKYRLLLGAIFLVFGIIVNLEAGFWPSFVLYLIAAILIIGHFLFGPMRLIQGYMEEGDMEGAQKVIDSIWFPGLLIKPVRSVYFTLKGNLAMANQDFETAEAHMKKSLSLGMPMKEAEGANKLQLGMLAMQKGNMREAENYIRQAIRAGLPDKENEAAAYLQLCSIMINKREFRAAKEYFRKVKKLKPTTPQIADQVKQMEKYISRMPG
;
A
#
# COMPACT_ATOMS: atom_id res chain seq x y z
N MET A 1 -22.44 -0.60 2.96
CA MET A 1 -21.02 -1.00 3.12
C MET A 1 -20.74 -1.78 4.43
N LYS A 2 -21.34 -1.45 5.57
CA LYS A 2 -21.14 -2.15 6.88
C LYS A 2 -21.41 -3.66 6.84
N PHE A 3 -22.45 -4.10 6.13
CA PHE A 3 -22.82 -5.52 6.01
C PHE A 3 -21.75 -6.36 5.28
N LEU A 4 -21.17 -5.82 4.21
CA LEU A 4 -20.11 -6.50 3.45
C LEU A 4 -18.84 -6.68 4.28
N ASN A 5 -18.48 -5.67 5.06
CA ASN A 5 -17.33 -5.72 5.97
C ASN A 5 -17.54 -6.76 7.08
N LEU A 6 -18.78 -6.91 7.55
CA LEU A 6 -19.14 -7.94 8.54
C LEU A 6 -18.96 -9.36 7.96
N ILE A 7 -19.41 -9.59 6.73
CA ILE A 7 -19.23 -10.88 6.04
C ILE A 7 -17.72 -11.17 5.85
N ILE A 8 -16.93 -10.18 5.45
CA ILE A 8 -15.49 -10.34 5.25
C ILE A 8 -14.79 -10.67 6.58
N LYS A 9 -15.17 -10.00 7.66
CA LYS A 9 -14.62 -10.21 9.01
C LYS A 9 -14.90 -11.62 9.54
N TYR A 10 -16.11 -12.11 9.34
CA TYR A 10 -16.54 -13.42 9.86
C TYR A 10 -16.56 -14.54 8.81
N ARG A 11 -15.97 -14.32 7.64
CA ARG A 11 -15.99 -15.25 6.50
C ARG A 11 -15.56 -16.67 6.88
N LEU A 12 -14.47 -16.80 7.67
CA LEU A 12 -13.98 -18.10 8.10
C LEU A 12 -14.96 -18.81 9.02
N LEU A 13 -15.53 -18.08 9.98
CA LEU A 13 -16.54 -18.59 10.90
C LEU A 13 -17.81 -19.01 10.15
N LEU A 14 -18.29 -18.19 9.22
CA LEU A 14 -19.43 -18.51 8.37
C LEU A 14 -19.16 -19.76 7.52
N GLY A 15 -17.96 -19.86 6.93
CA GLY A 15 -17.54 -21.05 6.18
C GLY A 15 -17.57 -22.32 7.04
N ALA A 16 -17.08 -22.26 8.27
CA ALA A 16 -17.14 -23.37 9.22
C ALA A 16 -18.59 -23.74 9.60
N ILE A 17 -19.44 -22.76 9.83
CA ILE A 17 -20.88 -22.98 10.14
C ILE A 17 -21.56 -23.68 8.96
N PHE A 18 -21.37 -23.19 7.72
CA PHE A 18 -21.95 -23.81 6.53
C PHE A 18 -21.42 -25.23 6.30
N LEU A 19 -20.16 -25.49 6.63
CA LEU A 19 -19.55 -26.83 6.53
C LEU A 19 -20.21 -27.81 7.53
N VAL A 20 -20.33 -27.41 8.80
CA VAL A 20 -20.98 -28.22 9.84
C VAL A 20 -22.45 -28.48 9.51
N PHE A 21 -23.17 -27.45 9.09
CA PHE A 21 -24.56 -27.59 8.68
C PHE A 21 -24.72 -28.47 7.45
N GLY A 22 -23.79 -28.37 6.49
CA GLY A 22 -23.72 -29.29 5.34
C GLY A 22 -23.53 -30.76 5.73
N ILE A 23 -22.69 -31.03 6.75
CA ILE A 23 -22.50 -32.38 7.30
C ILE A 23 -23.80 -32.92 7.90
N ILE A 24 -24.50 -32.12 8.70
CA ILE A 24 -25.78 -32.50 9.34
C ILE A 24 -26.81 -32.85 8.26
N VAL A 25 -27.01 -31.98 7.27
CA VAL A 25 -27.96 -32.20 6.17
C VAL A 25 -27.56 -33.45 5.35
N ASN A 26 -26.25 -33.68 5.17
CA ASN A 26 -25.77 -34.87 4.43
C ASN A 26 -26.11 -36.17 5.15
N LEU A 27 -26.07 -36.20 6.49
CA LEU A 27 -26.44 -37.37 7.28
C LEU A 27 -27.94 -37.68 7.21
N GLU A 28 -28.78 -36.67 7.12
CA GLU A 28 -30.25 -36.82 7.12
C GLU A 28 -30.84 -36.95 5.71
N ALA A 29 -30.41 -36.16 4.75
CA ALA A 29 -31.00 -36.02 3.42
C ALA A 29 -30.07 -36.41 2.26
N GLY A 30 -28.83 -36.82 2.55
CA GLY A 30 -27.85 -37.25 1.56
C GLY A 30 -27.05 -36.14 0.91
N PHE A 31 -26.16 -36.48 -0.02
CA PHE A 31 -25.17 -35.60 -0.61
C PHE A 31 -25.76 -34.44 -1.44
N TRP A 32 -26.75 -34.72 -2.27
CA TRP A 32 -27.28 -33.73 -3.21
C TRP A 32 -27.87 -32.46 -2.55
N PRO A 33 -28.70 -32.56 -1.50
CA PRO A 33 -29.18 -31.36 -0.79
C PRO A 33 -28.05 -30.59 -0.08
N SER A 34 -27.04 -31.30 0.44
CA SER A 34 -25.91 -30.70 1.17
C SER A 34 -24.83 -30.09 0.26
N PHE A 35 -24.81 -30.46 -1.04
CA PHE A 35 -23.81 -29.96 -1.98
C PHE A 35 -23.71 -28.43 -2.05
N VAL A 36 -24.84 -27.74 -2.06
CA VAL A 36 -24.87 -26.27 -2.09
C VAL A 36 -24.22 -25.68 -0.84
N LEU A 37 -24.44 -26.28 0.33
CA LEU A 37 -23.83 -25.82 1.59
C LEU A 37 -22.31 -26.03 1.58
N TYR A 38 -21.85 -27.16 1.09
CA TYR A 38 -20.40 -27.42 0.91
C TYR A 38 -19.78 -26.45 -0.09
N LEU A 39 -20.46 -26.14 -1.19
CA LEU A 39 -19.98 -25.16 -2.17
C LEU A 39 -19.83 -23.76 -1.55
N ILE A 40 -20.84 -23.30 -0.79
CA ILE A 40 -20.78 -22.01 -0.08
C ILE A 40 -19.65 -22.03 0.95
N ALA A 41 -19.51 -23.09 1.74
CA ALA A 41 -18.42 -23.24 2.71
C ALA A 41 -17.04 -23.17 2.03
N ALA A 42 -16.87 -23.92 0.92
CA ALA A 42 -15.64 -23.91 0.14
C ALA A 42 -15.30 -22.52 -0.41
N ILE A 43 -16.28 -21.81 -1.00
CA ILE A 43 -16.08 -20.44 -1.51
C ILE A 43 -15.67 -19.49 -0.38
N LEU A 44 -16.31 -19.56 0.79
CA LEU A 44 -15.99 -18.71 1.92
C LEU A 44 -14.61 -19.00 2.49
N ILE A 45 -14.24 -20.26 2.69
CA ILE A 45 -12.97 -20.69 3.25
C ILE A 45 -11.83 -20.40 2.26
N ILE A 46 -11.95 -20.83 1.02
CA ILE A 46 -10.93 -20.61 -0.03
C ILE A 46 -10.78 -19.11 -0.26
N GLY A 47 -11.89 -18.36 -0.35
CA GLY A 47 -11.86 -16.91 -0.52
C GLY A 47 -11.17 -16.20 0.64
N HIS A 48 -11.28 -16.70 1.87
CA HIS A 48 -10.55 -16.15 3.02
C HIS A 48 -9.02 -16.32 2.85
N PHE A 49 -8.56 -17.51 2.46
CA PHE A 49 -7.14 -17.75 2.28
C PHE A 49 -6.55 -17.09 1.04
N LEU A 50 -7.31 -16.99 -0.07
CA LEU A 50 -6.80 -16.39 -1.31
C LEU A 50 -6.73 -14.85 -1.26
N PHE A 51 -7.76 -14.21 -0.72
CA PHE A 51 -7.90 -12.76 -0.76
C PHE A 51 -7.65 -12.08 0.59
N GLY A 52 -7.77 -12.82 1.69
CA GLY A 52 -7.62 -12.28 3.05
C GLY A 52 -8.58 -11.11 3.35
N PRO A 53 -8.41 -10.47 4.50
CA PRO A 53 -9.20 -9.31 4.90
C PRO A 53 -8.61 -7.96 4.44
N MET A 54 -7.96 -7.89 3.25
CA MET A 54 -7.24 -6.71 2.76
C MET A 54 -8.08 -5.44 2.76
N ARG A 55 -9.38 -5.55 2.39
CA ARG A 55 -10.28 -4.41 2.37
C ARG A 55 -10.53 -3.81 3.75
N LEU A 56 -10.55 -4.66 4.79
CA LEU A 56 -10.73 -4.18 6.17
C LEU A 56 -9.50 -3.38 6.62
N ILE A 57 -8.30 -3.84 6.27
CA ILE A 57 -7.06 -3.15 6.60
C ILE A 57 -7.03 -1.74 5.98
N GLN A 58 -7.39 -1.63 4.69
CA GLN A 58 -7.48 -0.33 4.03
C GLN A 58 -8.50 0.58 4.71
N GLY A 59 -9.69 0.07 5.04
CA GLY A 59 -10.71 0.85 5.72
C GLY A 59 -10.23 1.43 7.06
N TYR A 60 -9.58 0.62 7.89
CA TYR A 60 -9.00 1.10 9.15
C TYR A 60 -7.89 2.13 8.93
N MET A 61 -7.04 1.95 7.92
CA MET A 61 -5.99 2.93 7.61
C MET A 61 -6.56 4.26 7.11
N GLU A 62 -7.61 4.25 6.28
CA GLU A 62 -8.31 5.46 5.82
C GLU A 62 -9.01 6.20 6.97
N GLU A 63 -9.52 5.48 7.97
CA GLU A 63 -10.11 6.03 9.20
C GLU A 63 -9.04 6.49 10.22
N GLY A 64 -7.76 6.22 9.97
CA GLY A 64 -6.66 6.51 10.89
C GLY A 64 -6.53 5.55 12.06
N ASP A 65 -7.32 4.46 12.10
CA ASP A 65 -7.27 3.43 13.13
C ASP A 65 -6.14 2.42 12.83
N MET A 66 -4.91 2.81 13.19
CA MET A 66 -3.72 1.97 12.99
C MET A 66 -3.75 0.71 13.85
N GLU A 67 -4.36 0.75 15.04
CA GLU A 67 -4.49 -0.45 15.89
C GLU A 67 -5.46 -1.46 15.28
N GLY A 68 -6.58 -1.01 14.75
CA GLY A 68 -7.54 -1.85 14.02
C GLY A 68 -6.89 -2.49 12.81
N ALA A 69 -6.15 -1.73 12.01
CA ALA A 69 -5.40 -2.23 10.86
C ALA A 69 -4.38 -3.29 11.27
N GLN A 70 -3.61 -3.06 12.35
CA GLN A 70 -2.62 -4.00 12.87
C GLN A 70 -3.28 -5.31 13.30
N LYS A 71 -4.38 -5.26 14.09
CA LYS A 71 -5.11 -6.46 14.52
C LYS A 71 -5.59 -7.32 13.35
N VAL A 72 -6.06 -6.68 12.28
CA VAL A 72 -6.50 -7.41 11.07
C VAL A 72 -5.30 -8.03 10.34
N ILE A 73 -4.18 -7.33 10.23
CA ILE A 73 -2.94 -7.88 9.62
C ILE A 73 -2.45 -9.09 10.41
N ASP A 74 -2.44 -9.01 11.74
CA ASP A 74 -1.97 -10.08 12.62
C ASP A 74 -2.91 -11.30 12.62
N SER A 75 -4.18 -11.12 12.23
CA SER A 75 -5.11 -12.23 12.03
C SER A 75 -4.79 -13.10 10.82
N ILE A 76 -3.89 -12.66 9.94
CA ILE A 76 -3.46 -13.42 8.76
C ILE A 76 -2.27 -14.33 9.16
N TRP A 77 -2.59 -15.52 9.66
CA TRP A 77 -1.58 -16.47 10.15
C TRP A 77 -0.71 -17.05 9.05
N PHE A 78 -1.23 -17.20 7.83
CA PHE A 78 -0.53 -17.82 6.72
C PHE A 78 -0.51 -16.91 5.47
N PRO A 79 0.27 -15.82 5.47
CA PRO A 79 0.33 -14.93 4.31
C PRO A 79 0.89 -15.60 3.05
N GLY A 80 1.57 -16.74 3.21
CA GLY A 80 2.04 -17.57 2.09
C GLY A 80 0.92 -18.18 1.24
N LEU A 81 -0.27 -18.39 1.81
CA LEU A 81 -1.45 -18.92 1.12
C LEU A 81 -2.18 -17.85 0.27
N LEU A 82 -1.92 -16.57 0.50
CA LEU A 82 -2.45 -15.50 -0.33
C LEU A 82 -1.87 -15.60 -1.75
N ILE A 83 -2.71 -15.38 -2.76
CA ILE A 83 -2.23 -15.27 -4.15
C ILE A 83 -1.22 -14.11 -4.27
N LYS A 84 -0.25 -14.24 -5.20
CA LYS A 84 0.87 -13.29 -5.32
C LYS A 84 0.45 -11.80 -5.31
N PRO A 85 -0.55 -11.36 -6.10
CA PRO A 85 -0.96 -9.96 -6.11
C PRO A 85 -1.48 -9.48 -4.74
N VAL A 86 -2.29 -10.31 -4.05
CA VAL A 86 -2.84 -9.99 -2.73
C VAL A 86 -1.73 -9.99 -1.68
N ARG A 87 -0.79 -10.93 -1.77
CA ARG A 87 0.36 -11.02 -0.88
C ARG A 87 1.29 -9.81 -1.03
N SER A 88 1.46 -9.26 -2.25
CA SER A 88 2.23 -8.04 -2.44
C SER A 88 1.55 -6.84 -1.76
N VAL A 89 0.24 -6.70 -1.89
CA VAL A 89 -0.55 -5.66 -1.19
C VAL A 89 -0.44 -5.84 0.33
N TYR A 90 -0.55 -7.06 0.85
CA TYR A 90 -0.35 -7.35 2.27
C TYR A 90 0.99 -6.82 2.78
N PHE A 91 2.09 -7.07 2.08
CA PHE A 91 3.40 -6.56 2.48
C PHE A 91 3.52 -5.03 2.34
N THR A 92 2.84 -4.42 1.35
CA THR A 92 2.76 -2.95 1.28
C THR A 92 2.06 -2.38 2.51
N LEU A 93 0.93 -2.96 2.92
CA LEU A 93 0.19 -2.51 4.10
C LEU A 93 1.00 -2.69 5.39
N LYS A 94 1.71 -3.81 5.53
CA LYS A 94 2.67 -4.00 6.64
C LYS A 94 3.78 -2.95 6.64
N GLY A 95 4.31 -2.64 5.48
CA GLY A 95 5.31 -1.58 5.33
C GLY A 95 4.77 -0.22 5.73
N ASN A 96 3.55 0.11 5.33
CA ASN A 96 2.90 1.38 5.70
C ASN A 96 2.64 1.49 7.20
N LEU A 97 2.21 0.39 7.85
CA LEU A 97 2.05 0.36 9.31
C LEU A 97 3.38 0.51 10.04
N ALA A 98 4.43 -0.16 9.58
CA ALA A 98 5.77 -0.02 10.13
C ALA A 98 6.28 1.43 9.99
N MET A 99 5.98 2.09 8.84
CA MET A 99 6.25 3.52 8.65
C MET A 99 5.53 4.39 9.67
N ALA A 100 4.24 4.14 9.89
CA ALA A 100 3.45 4.88 10.88
C ALA A 100 4.02 4.72 12.31
N ASN A 101 4.55 3.55 12.62
CA ASN A 101 5.22 3.22 13.89
C ASN A 101 6.69 3.66 13.94
N GLN A 102 7.19 4.36 12.91
CA GLN A 102 8.58 4.79 12.77
C GLN A 102 9.61 3.64 12.74
N ASP A 103 9.18 2.43 12.49
CA ASP A 103 10.05 1.27 12.26
C ASP A 103 10.46 1.22 10.78
N PHE A 104 11.44 2.03 10.43
CA PHE A 104 11.89 2.23 9.05
C PHE A 104 12.60 1.02 8.45
N GLU A 105 13.21 0.17 9.27
CA GLU A 105 13.87 -1.05 8.79
C GLU A 105 12.86 -2.11 8.38
N THR A 106 11.88 -2.38 9.24
CA THR A 106 10.78 -3.29 8.94
C THR A 106 9.94 -2.77 7.77
N ALA A 107 9.70 -1.45 7.69
CA ALA A 107 9.00 -0.83 6.58
C ALA A 107 9.71 -1.10 5.25
N GLU A 108 11.00 -0.86 5.18
CA GLU A 108 11.82 -1.08 3.98
C GLU A 108 11.81 -2.56 3.56
N ALA A 109 12.01 -3.48 4.52
CA ALA A 109 12.01 -4.91 4.25
C ALA A 109 10.66 -5.38 3.65
N HIS A 110 9.54 -4.92 4.21
CA HIS A 110 8.21 -5.26 3.71
C HIS A 110 7.92 -4.64 2.35
N MET A 111 8.29 -3.38 2.11
CA MET A 111 8.11 -2.72 0.82
C MET A 111 8.93 -3.39 -0.29
N LYS A 112 10.20 -3.74 -0.02
CA LYS A 112 11.04 -4.51 -0.94
C LYS A 112 10.46 -5.90 -1.21
N LYS A 113 9.92 -6.57 -0.19
CA LYS A 113 9.24 -7.86 -0.32
C LYS A 113 8.00 -7.75 -1.21
N SER A 114 7.19 -6.71 -1.03
CA SER A 114 6.04 -6.42 -1.88
C SER A 114 6.45 -6.30 -3.36
N LEU A 115 7.46 -5.49 -3.66
CA LEU A 115 7.96 -5.31 -5.03
C LEU A 115 8.47 -6.63 -5.64
N SER A 116 9.16 -7.46 -4.84
CA SER A 116 9.69 -8.76 -5.32
C SER A 116 8.61 -9.76 -5.69
N LEU A 117 7.40 -9.61 -5.15
CA LEU A 117 6.24 -10.46 -5.47
C LEU A 117 5.52 -10.03 -6.76
N GLY A 118 5.81 -8.81 -7.24
CA GLY A 118 5.09 -8.18 -8.34
C GLY A 118 3.79 -7.54 -7.87
N MET A 119 3.64 -6.26 -8.11
CA MET A 119 2.43 -5.52 -7.72
C MET A 119 1.36 -5.60 -8.82
N PRO A 120 0.07 -5.63 -8.46
CA PRO A 120 -1.02 -5.82 -9.42
C PRO A 120 -1.21 -4.61 -10.36
N MET A 121 -0.80 -3.43 -9.92
CA MET A 121 -0.92 -2.18 -10.67
C MET A 121 0.41 -1.42 -10.70
N LYS A 122 0.74 -0.82 -11.82
CA LYS A 122 1.98 -0.03 -11.99
C LYS A 122 2.01 1.20 -11.08
N GLU A 123 0.87 1.84 -10.89
CA GLU A 123 0.72 3.00 -10.04
C GLU A 123 0.98 2.65 -8.56
N ALA A 124 0.54 1.47 -8.11
CA ALA A 124 0.83 0.97 -6.78
C ALA A 124 2.33 0.63 -6.62
N GLU A 125 2.95 0.06 -7.67
CA GLU A 125 4.40 -0.14 -7.71
C GLU A 125 5.16 1.19 -7.63
N GLY A 126 4.70 2.20 -8.37
CA GLY A 126 5.25 3.55 -8.34
C GLY A 126 5.15 4.17 -6.95
N ALA A 127 3.99 4.09 -6.31
CA ALA A 127 3.79 4.60 -4.95
C ALA A 127 4.72 3.92 -3.93
N ASN A 128 4.85 2.59 -3.99
CA ASN A 128 5.74 1.84 -3.11
C ASN A 128 7.22 2.23 -3.33
N LYS A 129 7.65 2.39 -4.58
CA LYS A 129 9.00 2.89 -4.90
C LYS A 129 9.23 4.31 -4.41
N LEU A 130 8.22 5.20 -4.49
CA LEU A 130 8.32 6.54 -3.95
C LEU A 130 8.55 6.51 -2.44
N GLN A 131 7.83 5.68 -1.71
CA GLN A 131 8.02 5.49 -0.26
C GLN A 131 9.40 4.96 0.07
N LEU A 132 9.92 3.97 -0.68
CA LEU A 132 11.31 3.51 -0.52
C LEU A 132 12.33 4.62 -0.79
N GLY A 133 12.08 5.47 -1.77
CA GLY A 133 12.90 6.65 -2.01
C GLY A 133 12.91 7.63 -0.84
N MET A 134 11.76 7.87 -0.23
CA MET A 134 11.65 8.72 0.96
C MET A 134 12.37 8.10 2.17
N LEU A 135 12.24 6.79 2.38
CA LEU A 135 12.98 6.06 3.42
C LEU A 135 14.50 6.15 3.21
N ALA A 136 14.97 5.98 1.98
CA ALA A 136 16.39 6.13 1.65
C ALA A 136 16.90 7.55 1.92
N MET A 137 16.08 8.58 1.68
CA MET A 137 16.42 9.97 2.06
C MET A 137 16.55 10.13 3.57
N GLN A 138 15.64 9.57 4.36
CA GLN A 138 15.72 9.61 5.82
C GLN A 138 16.99 8.92 6.36
N LYS A 139 17.41 7.84 5.72
CA LYS A 139 18.68 7.15 6.02
C LYS A 139 19.93 7.87 5.50
N GLY A 140 19.77 9.01 4.82
CA GLY A 140 20.87 9.77 4.22
C GLY A 140 21.41 9.19 2.91
N ASN A 141 20.81 8.12 2.38
CA ASN A 141 21.25 7.48 1.13
C ASN A 141 20.64 8.16 -0.10
N MET A 142 21.12 9.36 -0.40
CA MET A 142 20.59 10.21 -1.48
C MET A 142 20.66 9.57 -2.87
N ARG A 143 21.67 8.70 -3.12
CA ARG A 143 21.84 8.02 -4.41
C ARG A 143 20.74 6.96 -4.62
N GLU A 144 20.47 6.18 -3.60
CA GLU A 144 19.41 5.16 -3.64
C GLU A 144 18.02 5.82 -3.70
N ALA A 145 17.83 6.89 -2.93
CA ALA A 145 16.61 7.69 -2.95
C ALA A 145 16.29 8.21 -4.36
N GLU A 146 17.27 8.84 -5.02
CA GLU A 146 17.09 9.32 -6.39
C GLU A 146 16.69 8.19 -7.35
N ASN A 147 17.36 7.04 -7.24
CA ASN A 147 17.07 5.90 -8.10
C ASN A 147 15.64 5.40 -7.91
N TYR A 148 15.18 5.20 -6.66
CA TYR A 148 13.81 4.78 -6.38
C TYR A 148 12.77 5.79 -6.85
N ILE A 149 12.98 7.09 -6.60
CA ILE A 149 12.04 8.12 -7.00
C ILE A 149 11.94 8.23 -8.52
N ARG A 150 13.06 8.14 -9.25
CA ARG A 150 13.04 8.08 -10.72
C ARG A 150 12.31 6.86 -11.25
N GLN A 151 12.49 5.69 -10.61
CA GLN A 151 11.75 4.48 -10.95
C GLN A 151 10.25 4.62 -10.65
N ALA A 152 9.88 5.28 -9.54
CA ALA A 152 8.50 5.56 -9.17
C ALA A 152 7.79 6.37 -10.27
N ILE A 153 8.40 7.46 -10.72
CA ILE A 153 7.87 8.31 -11.79
C ILE A 153 7.73 7.53 -13.11
N ARG A 154 8.71 6.67 -13.44
CA ARG A 154 8.65 5.84 -14.67
C ARG A 154 7.57 4.76 -14.60
N ALA A 155 7.33 4.19 -13.44
CA ALA A 155 6.27 3.20 -13.24
C ALA A 155 4.86 3.82 -13.34
N GLY A 156 4.77 5.12 -13.07
CA GLY A 156 3.53 5.87 -12.92
C GLY A 156 3.14 6.01 -11.45
N LEU A 157 2.51 7.11 -11.11
CA LEU A 157 2.05 7.40 -9.76
C LEU A 157 0.53 7.54 -9.75
N PRO A 158 -0.16 7.24 -8.62
CA PRO A 158 -1.62 7.14 -8.59
C PRO A 158 -2.34 8.45 -8.96
N ASP A 159 -1.73 9.57 -8.61
CA ASP A 159 -2.33 10.89 -8.76
C ASP A 159 -1.26 11.99 -8.90
N LYS A 160 -1.72 13.19 -9.21
CA LYS A 160 -0.88 14.39 -9.36
C LYS A 160 -0.19 14.81 -8.06
N GLU A 161 -0.77 14.51 -6.91
CA GLU A 161 -0.21 14.85 -5.61
C GLU A 161 1.04 14.00 -5.33
N ASN A 162 0.95 12.69 -5.57
CA ASN A 162 2.09 11.78 -5.48
C ASN A 162 3.19 12.15 -6.51
N GLU A 163 2.79 12.55 -7.72
CA GLU A 163 3.75 13.01 -8.73
C GLU A 163 4.45 14.31 -8.32
N ALA A 164 3.71 15.27 -7.76
CA ALA A 164 4.26 16.51 -7.22
C ALA A 164 5.23 16.23 -6.06
N ALA A 165 4.85 15.33 -5.14
CA ALA A 165 5.73 14.90 -4.05
C ALA A 165 7.02 14.28 -4.58
N ALA A 166 6.96 13.40 -5.58
CA ALA A 166 8.15 12.79 -6.18
C ALA A 166 9.08 13.84 -6.81
N TYR A 167 8.55 14.80 -7.55
CA TYR A 167 9.37 15.89 -8.12
C TYR A 167 9.94 16.83 -7.03
N LEU A 168 9.22 17.09 -5.94
CA LEU A 168 9.75 17.86 -4.80
C LEU A 168 10.94 17.14 -4.16
N GLN A 169 10.86 15.82 -3.98
CA GLN A 169 11.97 15.04 -3.44
C GLN A 169 13.19 15.06 -4.38
N LEU A 170 12.97 14.89 -5.70
CA LEU A 170 14.07 15.04 -6.67
C LEU A 170 14.68 16.44 -6.66
N CYS A 171 13.85 17.48 -6.53
CA CYS A 171 14.32 18.85 -6.38
C CYS A 171 15.23 18.99 -5.17
N SER A 172 14.82 18.46 -4.00
CA SER A 172 15.64 18.47 -2.77
C SER A 172 16.97 17.71 -2.94
N ILE A 173 16.94 16.55 -3.60
CA ILE A 173 18.16 15.78 -3.88
C ILE A 173 19.12 16.56 -4.80
N MET A 174 18.59 17.21 -5.85
CA MET A 174 19.43 18.02 -6.75
C MET A 174 20.03 19.24 -6.05
N ILE A 175 19.27 19.86 -5.13
CA ILE A 175 19.81 20.94 -4.29
C ILE A 175 20.98 20.44 -3.44
N ASN A 176 20.83 19.30 -2.78
CA ASN A 176 21.90 18.70 -1.97
C ASN A 176 23.15 18.36 -2.81
N LYS A 177 22.95 17.99 -4.07
CA LYS A 177 24.04 17.75 -5.04
C LYS A 177 24.60 19.02 -5.65
N ARG A 178 24.06 20.21 -5.33
CA ARG A 178 24.39 21.50 -5.96
C ARG A 178 24.08 21.56 -7.46
N GLU A 179 23.22 20.71 -7.96
CA GLU A 179 22.73 20.68 -9.34
C GLU A 179 21.54 21.63 -9.51
N PHE A 180 21.76 22.92 -9.33
CA PHE A 180 20.70 23.93 -9.24
C PHE A 180 19.81 24.05 -10.49
N ARG A 181 20.38 23.82 -11.70
CA ARG A 181 19.60 23.81 -12.94
C ARG A 181 18.58 22.69 -12.94
N ALA A 182 19.00 21.48 -12.60
CA ALA A 182 18.11 20.32 -12.50
C ALA A 182 17.04 20.52 -11.41
N ALA A 183 17.41 21.09 -10.24
CA ALA A 183 16.47 21.41 -9.19
C ALA A 183 15.38 22.37 -9.68
N LYS A 184 15.75 23.45 -10.38
CA LYS A 184 14.80 24.41 -10.98
C LYS A 184 13.87 23.74 -12.01
N GLU A 185 14.37 22.78 -12.80
CA GLU A 185 13.53 22.04 -13.76
C GLU A 185 12.51 21.14 -13.07
N TYR A 186 12.90 20.38 -12.03
CA TYR A 186 11.96 19.59 -11.25
C TYR A 186 10.92 20.46 -10.55
N PHE A 187 11.33 21.58 -10.00
CA PHE A 187 10.39 22.52 -9.38
C PHE A 187 9.38 23.09 -10.39
N ARG A 188 9.78 23.40 -11.62
CA ARG A 188 8.85 23.81 -12.68
C ARG A 188 7.80 22.72 -12.97
N LYS A 189 8.19 21.43 -12.92
CA LYS A 189 7.25 20.31 -13.10
C LYS A 189 6.23 20.28 -11.95
N VAL A 190 6.68 20.46 -10.70
CA VAL A 190 5.78 20.57 -9.54
C VAL A 190 4.76 21.70 -9.74
N LYS A 191 5.20 22.89 -10.15
CA LYS A 191 4.30 24.03 -10.37
C LYS A 191 3.26 23.77 -11.46
N LYS A 192 3.60 23.01 -12.50
CA LYS A 192 2.66 22.63 -13.58
C LYS A 192 1.56 21.69 -13.10
N LEU A 193 1.85 20.82 -12.12
CA LEU A 193 0.88 19.88 -11.55
C LEU A 193 -0.17 20.56 -10.68
N LYS A 194 0.13 21.77 -10.14
CA LYS A 194 -0.76 22.55 -9.27
C LYS A 194 -1.33 21.71 -8.11
N PRO A 195 -0.48 21.14 -7.23
CA PRO A 195 -0.94 20.32 -6.12
C PRO A 195 -1.85 21.14 -5.19
N THR A 196 -2.90 20.50 -4.71
CA THR A 196 -3.96 21.12 -3.89
C THR A 196 -3.92 20.67 -2.44
N THR A 197 -3.29 19.55 -2.16
CA THR A 197 -3.12 19.04 -0.78
C THR A 197 -2.34 20.05 0.05
N PRO A 198 -2.88 20.52 1.20
CA PRO A 198 -2.27 21.59 2.01
C PRO A 198 -0.80 21.32 2.33
N GLN A 199 -0.47 20.10 2.72
CA GLN A 199 0.89 19.70 3.06
C GLN A 199 1.87 19.87 1.89
N ILE A 200 1.48 19.45 0.67
CA ILE A 200 2.33 19.60 -0.51
C ILE A 200 2.39 21.04 -0.97
N ALA A 201 1.27 21.77 -0.93
CA ALA A 201 1.21 23.18 -1.28
C ALA A 201 2.13 24.05 -0.38
N ASP A 202 2.20 23.74 0.90
CA ASP A 202 3.11 24.45 1.83
C ASP A 202 4.58 24.11 1.56
N GLN A 203 4.88 22.84 1.23
CA GLN A 203 6.23 22.46 0.78
C GLN A 203 6.62 23.19 -0.50
N VAL A 204 5.71 23.34 -1.45
CA VAL A 204 5.94 24.10 -2.69
C VAL A 204 6.28 25.56 -2.38
N LYS A 205 5.52 26.23 -1.50
CA LYS A 205 5.77 27.62 -1.10
C LYS A 205 7.15 27.78 -0.43
N GLN A 206 7.52 26.85 0.45
CA GLN A 206 8.83 26.85 1.12
C GLN A 206 9.95 26.67 0.10
N MET A 207 9.81 25.70 -0.79
CA MET A 207 10.78 25.41 -1.83
C MET A 207 10.93 26.59 -2.82
N GLU A 208 9.84 27.26 -3.16
CA GLU A 208 9.86 28.46 -4.03
C GLU A 208 10.73 29.58 -3.46
N LYS A 209 10.58 29.87 -2.17
CA LYS A 209 11.42 30.86 -1.47
C LYS A 209 12.90 30.48 -1.49
N TYR A 210 13.19 29.18 -1.40
CA TYR A 210 14.54 28.68 -1.41
C TYR A 210 15.17 28.75 -2.82
N ILE A 211 14.44 28.28 -3.84
CA ILE A 211 14.91 28.25 -5.23
C ILE A 211 15.10 29.66 -5.82
N SER A 212 14.28 30.65 -5.41
CA SER A 212 14.41 32.01 -5.89
C SER A 212 15.73 32.69 -5.49
N ARG A 213 16.40 32.18 -4.44
CA ARG A 213 17.67 32.69 -3.94
C ARG A 213 18.90 31.96 -4.51
N MET A 214 18.67 30.92 -5.31
CA MET A 214 19.78 30.11 -5.88
C MET A 214 20.37 30.74 -7.13
N PRO A 215 21.69 30.59 -7.33
CA PRO A 215 22.32 30.99 -8.57
C PRO A 215 21.71 30.30 -9.79
N GLY A 216 21.75 30.96 -10.94
CA GLY A 216 21.20 30.53 -12.22
C GLY A 216 21.93 29.35 -12.83
#